data_e87d5313f3cdc0662c78ecb2074509c7
#
_entry.id   e87d5313f3cdc0662c78ecb2074509c7
#
_cell.length_a   1.000
_cell.length_b   1.000
_cell.length_c   1.000
_cell.angle_alpha   90.00
_cell.angle_beta   90.00
_cell.angle_gamma   90.00
#
_symmetry.space_group_name_H-M   'P 1'
#
loop_
_entity.id
_entity.type
_entity.pdbx_description
1 polymer ?
#
loop_
_entity_poly.entity_id
_entity_poly.type
_entity_poly.pdbx_seq_one_letter_code
_entity_poly.pdbx_strand_id
1 'polypeptide(L)'
;MISTDALLEHHEKTNRSAQWEGFNQAFASVISTGLPSEEICHLFFRIGSRMAQTIHVERCDTLDELQIAFNTRLQAIGWGFSSLYVQGEYLFISHACSPLEGSFGPASSPEWTASFFEGVHQTWFESQGVTAGLRVCAETMNEPSSSQILLKFGKA
;
A
#
# COMPACT_ATOMS: atom_id res chain seq x y z
N MET A 1 7.13 -2.99 -30.40
CA MET A 1 5.99 -2.88 -29.46
C MET A 1 6.56 -2.52 -28.10
N ILE A 2 6.06 -1.46 -27.45
CA ILE A 2 6.52 -1.07 -26.11
C ILE A 2 5.96 -2.09 -25.12
N SER A 3 6.81 -2.66 -24.26
CA SER A 3 6.38 -3.63 -23.26
C SER A 3 5.59 -2.93 -22.15
N THR A 4 4.66 -3.65 -21.51
CA THR A 4 3.91 -3.17 -20.35
C THR A 4 4.86 -2.79 -19.21
N ASP A 5 5.95 -3.56 -19.01
CA ASP A 5 6.95 -3.29 -18.00
C ASP A 5 7.68 -1.97 -18.23
N ALA A 6 8.03 -1.66 -19.47
CA ALA A 6 8.66 -0.38 -19.84
C ALA A 6 7.72 0.82 -19.60
N LEU A 7 6.42 0.63 -19.83
CA LEU A 7 5.41 1.66 -19.54
C LEU A 7 5.25 1.87 -18.04
N LEU A 8 5.21 0.80 -17.27
CA LEU A 8 5.13 0.86 -15.80
C LEU A 8 6.37 1.53 -15.21
N GLU A 9 7.56 1.13 -15.65
CA GLU A 9 8.81 1.73 -15.20
C GLU A 9 8.89 3.24 -15.52
N HIS A 10 8.43 3.63 -16.71
CA HIS A 10 8.34 5.05 -17.09
C HIS A 10 7.35 5.81 -16.21
N HIS A 11 6.18 5.22 -15.96
CA HIS A 11 5.15 5.80 -15.10
C HIS A 11 5.66 5.99 -13.66
N GLU A 12 6.30 4.98 -13.08
CA GLU A 12 6.91 5.06 -11.77
C GLU A 12 7.95 6.17 -11.67
N LYS A 13 8.84 6.28 -12.64
CA LYS A 13 9.85 7.35 -12.69
C LYS A 13 9.24 8.74 -12.83
N THR A 14 8.16 8.86 -13.60
CA THR A 14 7.50 10.15 -13.85
C THR A 14 6.70 10.63 -12.66
N ASN A 15 6.15 9.72 -11.87
CA ASN A 15 5.35 10.04 -10.67
C ASN A 15 6.20 10.30 -9.43
N ARG A 16 7.51 10.04 -9.46
CA ARG A 16 8.39 10.38 -8.34
C ARG A 16 8.65 11.88 -8.30
N SER A 17 8.48 12.46 -7.13
CA SER A 17 8.86 13.86 -6.92
C SER A 17 10.36 13.96 -6.70
N ALA A 18 11.09 14.50 -7.66
CA ALA A 18 12.53 14.73 -7.56
C ALA A 18 12.93 15.57 -6.34
N GLN A 19 12.02 16.41 -5.85
CA GLN A 19 12.23 17.22 -4.64
C GLN A 19 12.36 16.38 -3.37
N TRP A 20 11.63 15.28 -3.30
CA TRP A 20 11.56 14.42 -2.11
C TRP A 20 12.49 13.20 -2.19
N GLU A 21 13.00 12.87 -3.36
CA GLU A 21 13.81 11.66 -3.55
C GLU A 21 15.04 11.62 -2.63
N GLY A 22 15.82 12.69 -2.60
CA GLY A 22 17.01 12.78 -1.74
C GLY A 22 16.65 12.70 -0.25
N PHE A 23 15.57 13.35 0.17
CA PHE A 23 15.10 13.27 1.55
C PHE A 23 14.65 11.84 1.90
N ASN A 24 13.85 11.21 1.05
CA ASN A 24 13.34 9.86 1.29
C ASN A 24 14.47 8.83 1.37
N GLN A 25 15.49 8.92 0.51
CA GLN A 25 16.64 8.05 0.55
C GLN A 25 17.49 8.25 1.81
N ALA A 26 17.73 9.48 2.21
CA ALA A 26 18.42 9.81 3.45
C ALA A 26 17.63 9.32 4.67
N PHE A 27 16.32 9.53 4.69
CA PHE A 27 15.43 9.03 5.74
C PHE A 27 15.52 7.51 5.87
N ALA A 28 15.39 6.78 4.75
CA ALA A 28 15.50 5.32 4.73
C ALA A 28 16.85 4.83 5.26
N SER A 29 17.95 5.47 4.85
CA SER A 29 19.29 5.15 5.32
C SER A 29 19.42 5.32 6.84
N VAL A 30 18.89 6.39 7.39
CA VAL A 30 18.97 6.67 8.84
C VAL A 30 18.14 5.65 9.63
N ILE A 31 16.88 5.41 9.24
CA ILE A 31 16.03 4.50 10.01
C ILE A 31 16.46 3.04 9.90
N SER A 32 16.97 2.61 8.74
CA SER A 32 17.45 1.24 8.53
C SER A 32 18.69 0.88 9.37
N THR A 33 19.48 1.88 9.74
CA THR A 33 20.65 1.70 10.62
C THR A 33 20.32 1.89 12.11
N GLY A 34 19.25 2.62 12.42
CA GLY A 34 18.89 3.00 13.78
C GLY A 34 17.78 2.18 14.42
N LEU A 35 16.98 1.47 13.64
CA LEU A 35 15.82 0.73 14.12
C LEU A 35 15.81 -0.72 13.60
N PRO A 36 15.30 -1.67 14.40
CA PRO A 36 15.00 -3.01 13.91
C PRO A 36 13.93 -2.98 12.80
N SER A 37 14.01 -3.94 11.86
CA SER A 37 13.07 -4.03 10.73
C SER A 37 11.61 -4.08 11.17
N GLU A 38 11.30 -4.80 12.24
CA GLU A 38 9.95 -4.89 12.79
C GLU A 38 9.42 -3.53 13.26
N GLU A 39 10.26 -2.73 13.91
CA GLU A 39 9.88 -1.39 14.35
C GLU A 39 9.64 -0.44 13.18
N ILE A 40 10.43 -0.59 12.11
CA ILE A 40 10.24 0.18 10.88
C ILE A 40 8.90 -0.19 10.21
N CYS A 41 8.60 -1.48 10.08
CA CYS A 41 7.31 -1.96 9.56
C CYS A 41 6.15 -1.42 10.39
N HIS A 42 6.26 -1.47 11.72
CA HIS A 42 5.25 -0.92 12.61
C HIS A 42 5.08 0.61 12.45
N LEU A 43 6.18 1.34 12.25
CA LEU A 43 6.15 2.77 11.95
C LEU A 43 5.39 3.04 10.63
N PHE A 44 5.70 2.30 9.56
CA PHE A 44 5.03 2.45 8.27
C PHE A 44 3.55 2.10 8.35
N PHE A 45 3.17 1.05 9.07
CA PHE A 45 1.77 0.74 9.35
C PHE A 45 1.04 1.93 10.00
N ARG A 46 1.64 2.52 11.04
CA ARG A 46 1.04 3.68 11.73
C ARG A 46 0.93 4.90 10.83
N ILE A 47 1.90 5.14 9.97
CA ILE A 47 1.86 6.23 8.98
C ILE A 47 0.71 5.99 8.01
N GLY A 48 0.57 4.78 7.47
CA GLY A 48 -0.54 4.38 6.60
C GLY A 48 -1.91 4.57 7.25
N SER A 49 -2.06 4.10 8.48
CA SER A 49 -3.28 4.29 9.28
C SER A 49 -3.61 5.77 9.48
N ARG A 50 -2.61 6.59 9.81
CA ARG A 50 -2.80 8.02 10.02
C ARG A 50 -3.20 8.73 8.73
N MET A 51 -2.57 8.39 7.61
CA MET A 51 -2.94 8.95 6.31
C MET A 51 -4.39 8.57 5.94
N ALA A 52 -4.77 7.32 6.12
CA ALA A 52 -6.12 6.85 5.83
C ALA A 52 -7.20 7.55 6.66
N GLN A 53 -6.91 7.94 7.90
CA GLN A 53 -7.82 8.73 8.73
C GLN A 53 -8.10 10.13 8.16
N THR A 54 -7.18 10.68 7.39
CA THR A 54 -7.35 11.99 6.73
C THR A 54 -8.07 11.88 5.40
N ILE A 55 -8.20 10.67 4.85
CA ILE A 55 -8.81 10.40 3.55
C ILE A 55 -10.10 9.61 3.81
N HIS A 56 -11.21 10.33 3.89
CA HIS A 56 -12.50 9.72 4.19
C HIS A 56 -12.97 8.83 3.06
N VAL A 57 -13.35 7.60 3.40
CA VAL A 57 -14.07 6.66 2.52
C VAL A 57 -15.47 6.48 3.08
N GLU A 58 -16.49 6.74 2.26
CA GLU A 58 -17.88 6.59 2.65
C GLU A 58 -18.22 5.11 2.90
N ARG A 59 -19.25 4.88 3.69
CA ARG A 59 -19.74 3.52 3.93
C ARG A 59 -20.34 2.96 2.66
N CYS A 60 -19.94 1.76 2.30
CA CYS A 60 -20.37 1.04 1.11
C CYS A 60 -21.12 -0.24 1.50
N ASP A 61 -22.10 -0.61 0.71
CA ASP A 61 -22.93 -1.81 0.95
C ASP A 61 -22.40 -3.03 0.18
N THR A 62 -21.63 -2.81 -0.88
CA THR A 62 -21.08 -3.87 -1.73
C THR A 62 -19.56 -3.76 -1.88
N LEU A 63 -18.92 -4.88 -2.26
CA LEU A 63 -17.49 -4.93 -2.52
C LEU A 63 -17.12 -4.06 -3.73
N ASP A 64 -17.94 -4.03 -4.75
CA ASP A 64 -17.72 -3.22 -5.95
C ASP A 64 -17.75 -1.72 -5.63
N GLU A 65 -18.72 -1.28 -4.83
CA GLU A 65 -18.79 0.10 -4.35
C GLU A 65 -17.55 0.46 -3.52
N LEU A 66 -17.11 -0.45 -2.64
CA LEU A 66 -15.93 -0.26 -1.82
C LEU A 66 -14.67 -0.13 -2.68
N GLN A 67 -14.50 -0.97 -3.69
CA GLN A 67 -13.38 -0.88 -4.63
C GLN A 67 -13.39 0.46 -5.37
N ILE A 68 -14.55 0.90 -5.85
CA ILE A 68 -14.70 2.20 -6.51
C ILE A 68 -14.33 3.33 -5.55
N ALA A 69 -14.82 3.28 -4.31
CA ALA A 69 -14.54 4.29 -3.29
C ALA A 69 -13.04 4.37 -2.96
N PHE A 70 -12.37 3.23 -2.75
CA PHE A 70 -10.92 3.18 -2.54
C PHE A 70 -10.16 3.78 -3.72
N ASN A 71 -10.49 3.35 -4.93
CA ASN A 71 -9.81 3.82 -6.14
C ASN A 71 -10.03 5.31 -6.41
N THR A 72 -11.21 5.82 -6.13
CA THR A 72 -11.48 7.27 -6.22
C THR A 72 -10.55 8.06 -5.33
N ARG A 73 -10.29 7.59 -4.10
CA ARG A 73 -9.39 8.28 -3.16
C ARG A 73 -7.92 8.11 -3.54
N LEU A 74 -7.50 6.90 -3.87
CA LEU A 74 -6.13 6.60 -4.27
C LEU A 74 -5.71 7.38 -5.52
N GLN A 75 -6.56 7.39 -6.56
CA GLN A 75 -6.29 8.10 -7.81
C GLN A 75 -6.27 9.60 -7.63
N ALA A 76 -7.13 10.17 -6.79
CA ALA A 76 -7.16 11.60 -6.51
C ALA A 76 -5.85 12.14 -5.93
N ILE A 77 -5.09 11.29 -5.25
CA ILE A 77 -3.79 11.66 -4.65
C ILE A 77 -2.58 11.03 -5.37
N GLY A 78 -2.80 10.35 -6.50
CA GLY A 78 -1.74 9.71 -7.27
C GLY A 78 -1.09 8.50 -6.59
N TRP A 79 -1.86 7.74 -5.79
CA TRP A 79 -1.37 6.58 -5.02
C TRP A 79 -1.73 5.24 -5.65
N GLY A 80 -1.93 5.21 -6.96
CA GLY A 80 -2.22 4.01 -7.71
C GLY A 80 -3.68 3.57 -7.59
N PHE A 81 -3.90 2.27 -7.60
CA PHE A 81 -5.23 1.68 -7.53
C PHE A 81 -5.21 0.30 -6.89
N SER A 82 -6.37 -0.15 -6.43
CA SER A 82 -6.54 -1.48 -5.84
C SER A 82 -7.64 -2.28 -6.52
N SER A 83 -7.49 -3.60 -6.51
CA SER A 83 -8.53 -4.55 -6.91
C SER A 83 -8.88 -5.41 -5.71
N LEU A 84 -10.17 -5.54 -5.42
CA LEU A 84 -10.70 -6.32 -4.31
C LEU A 84 -11.38 -7.59 -4.84
N TYR A 85 -11.02 -8.75 -4.32
CA TYR A 85 -11.67 -10.00 -4.69
C TYR A 85 -11.71 -11.00 -3.53
N VAL A 86 -12.73 -11.83 -3.50
CA VAL A 86 -12.91 -12.87 -2.48
C VAL A 86 -12.37 -14.19 -3.00
N GLN A 87 -11.56 -14.85 -2.19
CA GLN A 87 -11.10 -16.22 -2.43
C GLN A 87 -11.13 -17.01 -1.13
N GLY A 88 -11.97 -18.04 -1.09
CA GLY A 88 -12.23 -18.80 0.13
C GLY A 88 -12.86 -17.94 1.22
N GLU A 89 -12.26 -17.92 2.39
CA GLU A 89 -12.73 -17.17 3.55
C GLU A 89 -12.09 -15.77 3.67
N TYR A 90 -11.27 -15.38 2.69
CA TYR A 90 -10.48 -14.16 2.73
C TYR A 90 -10.86 -13.19 1.61
N LEU A 91 -10.75 -11.92 1.92
CA LEU A 91 -10.76 -10.85 0.92
C LEU A 91 -9.31 -10.49 0.59
N PHE A 92 -8.98 -10.51 -0.69
CA PHE A 92 -7.67 -10.10 -1.19
C PHE A 92 -7.72 -8.68 -1.74
N ILE A 93 -6.66 -7.94 -1.50
CA ILE A 93 -6.44 -6.60 -2.02
C ILE A 93 -5.15 -6.63 -2.84
N SER A 94 -5.24 -6.46 -4.14
CA SER A 94 -4.07 -6.23 -5.01
C SER A 94 -3.92 -4.74 -5.22
N HIS A 95 -2.85 -4.15 -4.70
CA HIS A 95 -2.55 -2.71 -4.86
C HIS A 95 -1.40 -2.54 -5.84
N ALA A 96 -1.55 -1.62 -6.80
CA ALA A 96 -0.57 -1.38 -7.85
C ALA A 96 -0.25 0.12 -8.01
N CYS A 97 0.92 0.39 -8.59
CA CYS A 97 1.37 1.74 -8.96
C CYS A 97 1.49 2.70 -7.76
N SER A 98 1.99 2.20 -6.64
CA SER A 98 2.26 3.03 -5.46
C SER A 98 3.48 3.95 -5.69
N PRO A 99 3.42 5.24 -5.28
CA PRO A 99 4.58 6.13 -5.33
C PRO A 99 5.64 5.80 -4.28
N LEU A 100 5.34 4.97 -3.28
CA LEU A 100 6.30 4.55 -2.25
C LEU A 100 7.34 3.60 -2.81
N GLU A 101 6.96 2.80 -3.80
CA GLU A 101 7.87 1.82 -4.37
C GLU A 101 9.06 2.51 -5.03
N GLY A 102 10.26 2.11 -4.62
CA GLY A 102 11.51 2.73 -5.08
C GLY A 102 11.77 4.16 -4.61
N SER A 103 10.85 4.82 -3.89
CA SER A 103 11.04 6.19 -3.41
C SER A 103 12.10 6.30 -2.32
N PHE A 104 12.33 5.23 -1.57
CA PHE A 104 13.27 5.18 -0.45
C PHE A 104 14.64 4.64 -0.82
N GLY A 105 14.87 4.29 -2.09
CA GLY A 105 16.16 3.78 -2.58
C GLY A 105 16.55 2.42 -2.00
N PRO A 106 17.84 2.03 -2.15
CA PRO A 106 18.30 0.68 -1.84
C PRO A 106 18.32 0.33 -0.35
N ALA A 107 18.22 1.31 0.55
CA ALA A 107 18.17 1.07 1.99
C ALA A 107 16.79 0.63 2.48
N SER A 108 15.76 0.71 1.63
CA SER A 108 14.40 0.29 1.97
C SER A 108 14.16 -1.20 1.72
N SER A 109 13.16 -1.73 2.42
CA SER A 109 12.64 -3.08 2.18
C SER A 109 11.22 -3.00 1.59
N PRO A 110 10.83 -3.92 0.68
CA PRO A 110 9.45 -4.03 0.19
C PRO A 110 8.41 -4.17 1.31
N GLU A 111 8.81 -4.75 2.44
CA GLU A 111 7.98 -4.92 3.63
C GLU A 111 7.50 -3.59 4.21
N TRP A 112 8.27 -2.51 4.07
CA TRP A 112 7.85 -1.18 4.53
C TRP A 112 6.62 -0.67 3.78
N THR A 113 6.65 -0.81 2.46
CA THR A 113 5.52 -0.43 1.59
C THR A 113 4.30 -1.31 1.86
N ALA A 114 4.51 -2.61 2.02
CA ALA A 114 3.44 -3.54 2.37
C ALA A 114 2.78 -3.15 3.71
N SER A 115 3.59 -2.93 4.75
CA SER A 115 3.10 -2.50 6.07
C SER A 115 2.36 -1.17 6.05
N PHE A 116 2.82 -0.22 5.22
CA PHE A 116 2.09 1.02 5.01
C PHE A 116 0.67 0.77 4.47
N PHE A 117 0.53 -0.06 3.44
CA PHE A 117 -0.78 -0.38 2.87
C PHE A 117 -1.63 -1.29 3.75
N GLU A 118 -1.03 -2.14 4.58
CA GLU A 118 -1.76 -2.83 5.65
C GLU A 118 -2.45 -1.79 6.57
N GLY A 119 -1.73 -0.76 6.97
CA GLY A 119 -2.28 0.32 7.80
C GLY A 119 -3.39 1.12 7.12
N VAL A 120 -3.21 1.46 5.84
CA VAL A 120 -4.23 2.18 5.04
C VAL A 120 -5.51 1.36 4.95
N HIS A 121 -5.41 0.13 4.45
CA HIS A 121 -6.59 -0.71 4.21
C HIS A 121 -7.24 -1.17 5.53
N GLN A 122 -6.46 -1.48 6.57
CA GLN A 122 -6.99 -1.79 7.89
C GLN A 122 -7.90 -0.67 8.40
N THR A 123 -7.43 0.57 8.34
CA THR A 123 -8.18 1.75 8.79
C THR A 123 -9.45 1.96 7.97
N TRP A 124 -9.38 1.78 6.66
CA TRP A 124 -10.56 1.92 5.80
C TRP A 124 -11.59 0.81 6.02
N PHE A 125 -11.17 -0.45 6.23
CA PHE A 125 -12.10 -1.53 6.59
C PHE A 125 -12.73 -1.30 7.97
N GLU A 126 -11.97 -0.83 8.94
CA GLU A 126 -12.51 -0.47 10.25
C GLU A 126 -13.58 0.62 10.15
N SER A 127 -13.41 1.60 9.26
CA SER A 127 -14.42 2.64 8.99
C SER A 127 -15.71 2.08 8.36
N GLN A 128 -15.66 0.92 7.71
CA GLN A 128 -16.84 0.21 7.21
C GLN A 128 -17.61 -0.54 8.31
N GLY A 129 -17.11 -0.57 9.52
CA GLY A 129 -17.74 -1.24 10.66
C GLY A 129 -17.50 -2.75 10.69
N VAL A 130 -16.37 -3.22 10.18
CA VAL A 130 -15.98 -4.63 10.24
C VAL A 130 -15.79 -5.11 11.68
N THR A 131 -16.00 -6.40 11.91
CA THR A 131 -15.89 -7.02 13.23
C THR A 131 -14.46 -6.97 13.74
N ALA A 132 -14.30 -6.72 15.03
CA ALA A 132 -13.00 -6.79 15.70
C ALA A 132 -12.36 -8.18 15.53
N GLY A 133 -11.02 -8.20 15.35
CA GLY A 133 -10.26 -9.44 15.15
C GLY A 133 -9.97 -9.79 13.68
N LEU A 134 -10.52 -9.03 12.73
CA LEU A 134 -10.11 -9.12 11.33
C LEU A 134 -8.90 -8.21 11.08
N ARG A 135 -7.94 -8.70 10.30
CA ARG A 135 -6.69 -8.00 10.00
C ARG A 135 -6.37 -8.01 8.52
N VAL A 136 -5.73 -6.93 8.09
CA VAL A 136 -5.05 -6.86 6.79
C VAL A 136 -3.59 -7.25 7.01
N CYS A 137 -3.13 -8.24 6.26
CA CYS A 137 -1.74 -8.72 6.31
C CYS A 137 -1.19 -8.86 4.90
N ALA A 138 0.08 -8.57 4.72
CA ALA A 138 0.76 -8.82 3.45
C ALA A 138 0.85 -10.32 3.15
N GLU A 139 0.65 -10.68 1.89
CA GLU A 139 0.83 -12.03 1.37
C GLU A 139 2.07 -12.09 0.46
N THR A 140 2.75 -13.23 0.50
CA THR A 140 3.88 -13.48 -0.39
C THR A 140 3.35 -13.79 -1.78
N MET A 141 3.77 -13.03 -2.78
CA MET A 141 3.46 -13.33 -4.17
C MET A 141 4.40 -14.41 -4.71
N ASN A 142 3.86 -15.39 -5.43
CA ASN A 142 4.66 -16.44 -6.08
C ASN A 142 5.58 -15.89 -7.18
N GLU A 143 5.18 -14.80 -7.81
CA GLU A 143 5.98 -14.04 -8.74
C GLU A 143 5.99 -12.58 -8.25
N PRO A 144 7.08 -12.12 -7.63
CA PRO A 144 7.17 -10.75 -7.19
C PRO A 144 7.17 -9.82 -8.40
N SER A 145 6.07 -9.13 -8.60
CA SER A 145 6.01 -7.96 -9.47
C SER A 145 6.48 -6.76 -8.67
N SER A 146 7.43 -6.02 -9.18
CA SER A 146 7.98 -4.84 -8.50
C SER A 146 6.95 -3.73 -8.25
N SER A 147 5.79 -3.79 -8.93
CA SER A 147 4.76 -2.75 -8.90
C SER A 147 3.45 -3.16 -8.21
N GLN A 148 3.38 -4.36 -7.63
CA GLN A 148 2.16 -4.85 -6.99
C GLN A 148 2.42 -5.35 -5.56
N ILE A 149 1.48 -5.04 -4.69
CA ILE A 149 1.43 -5.53 -3.31
C ILE A 149 0.15 -6.34 -3.16
N LEU A 150 0.28 -7.56 -2.66
CA LEU A 150 -0.86 -8.41 -2.34
C LEU A 150 -1.10 -8.40 -0.83
N LEU A 151 -2.30 -8.06 -0.43
CA LEU A 151 -2.74 -8.07 0.95
C LEU A 151 -3.93 -9.02 1.09
N LYS A 152 -4.06 -9.59 2.28
CA LYS A 152 -5.17 -10.47 2.66
C LYS A 152 -5.87 -9.91 3.89
N PHE A 153 -7.18 -9.81 3.83
CA PHE A 153 -8.04 -9.40 4.95
C PHE A 153 -8.88 -10.57 5.43
N GLY A 154 -8.84 -10.85 6.72
CA GLY A 154 -9.57 -11.92 7.34
C GLY A 154 -9.15 -12.15 8.80
N LYS A 155 -9.48 -13.31 9.35
CA LYS A 155 -8.99 -13.70 10.67
C LYS A 155 -7.48 -13.91 10.62
N ALA A 156 -6.79 -13.33 11.60
CA ALA A 156 -5.37 -13.51 11.79
C ALA A 156 -5.05 -14.95 12.24
#